data_67b79642521b12c6be2d321fdad22ce9
#
_entry.id   67b79642521b12c6be2d321fdad22ce9
#
_cell.length_a   1.000
_cell.length_b   1.000
_cell.length_c   1.000
_cell.angle_alpha   90.00
_cell.angle_beta   90.00
_cell.angle_gamma   90.00
#
_symmetry.space_group_name_H-M   'P 1'
#
loop_
_entity.id
_entity.type
_entity.pdbx_description
1 polymer ?
#
loop_
_entity_poly.entity_id
_entity_poly.type
_entity_poly.pdbx_seq_one_letter_code
_entity_poly.pdbx_strand_id
1 'polypeptide(L)'
;MQIFAARSSRSVSNNIAKNVFGLVGTELSLVEAEFERQASSNIQVIDYLGEYLRASGGKRVRPALLILANYSVGGTGKGDNVIRLATVMEMLHTATLVHDDIIDNADLRRSRASVNARFGNQTAVLMGDWLYMSAFETTVKERSLEIIDILTRLTRKMTEGELIQLTRIGRLDISESEYFDILRRKTAFLFSACCEVGAILAGADKAEQDALRDYGMDLGIAFQLSDDILDLTAETESLGKAAGSDLLEGKLTLPLIYLLEKEPALKPKLEKIMFDGEYSSLTRDDIKNMLNEHGILVSIKQRADDYAESARKSLDVLSESEYRSCLEEVLVFVTERNK
;
A
#
# COMPACT_ATOMS: atom_id res chain seq x y z
N MET A 1 -8.37 -14.39 -28.60
CA MET A 1 -7.14 -13.62 -28.33
C MET A 1 -7.05 -13.11 -26.89
N GLN A 2 -8.12 -12.64 -26.25
CA GLN A 2 -8.10 -12.14 -24.84
C GLN A 2 -7.73 -13.19 -23.78
N ILE A 3 -8.11 -14.46 -23.93
CA ILE A 3 -7.78 -15.53 -22.95
C ILE A 3 -6.28 -15.89 -22.94
N PHE A 4 -5.59 -15.78 -24.07
CA PHE A 4 -4.15 -16.03 -24.17
C PHE A 4 -3.32 -14.88 -23.57
N ALA A 5 -3.76 -13.63 -23.74
CA ALA A 5 -3.11 -12.46 -23.14
C ALA A 5 -3.20 -12.48 -21.59
N ALA A 6 -4.38 -12.82 -21.04
CA ALA A 6 -4.57 -12.91 -19.59
C ALA A 6 -3.78 -14.06 -18.93
N ARG A 7 -3.55 -15.18 -19.62
CA ARG A 7 -2.69 -16.28 -19.13
C ARG A 7 -1.19 -15.92 -19.18
N SER A 8 -0.77 -15.15 -20.19
CA SER A 8 0.61 -14.68 -20.33
C SER A 8 0.97 -13.67 -19.23
N SER A 9 0.12 -12.68 -18.95
CA SER A 9 0.37 -11.68 -17.91
C SER A 9 0.40 -12.27 -16.49
N ARG A 10 -0.46 -13.26 -16.18
CA ARG A 10 -0.41 -13.99 -14.89
C ARG A 10 0.91 -14.74 -14.68
N SER A 11 1.45 -15.37 -15.73
CA SER A 11 2.71 -16.09 -15.63
C SER A 11 3.90 -15.14 -15.43
N VAL A 12 3.86 -13.96 -16.07
CA VAL A 12 4.87 -12.91 -15.94
C VAL A 12 4.83 -12.32 -14.53
N SER A 13 3.69 -11.88 -14.04
CA SER A 13 3.53 -11.32 -12.69
C SER A 13 3.93 -12.31 -11.58
N ASN A 14 3.60 -13.59 -11.71
CA ASN A 14 4.02 -14.61 -10.75
C ASN A 14 5.54 -14.88 -10.79
N ASN A 15 6.16 -14.82 -11.96
CA ASN A 15 7.60 -14.98 -12.10
C ASN A 15 8.34 -13.77 -11.51
N ILE A 16 7.89 -12.56 -11.78
CA ILE A 16 8.44 -11.32 -11.21
C ILE A 16 8.34 -11.37 -9.68
N ALA A 17 7.15 -11.66 -9.14
CA ALA A 17 6.99 -11.80 -7.69
C ALA A 17 7.96 -12.84 -7.10
N LYS A 18 8.12 -13.99 -7.76
CA LYS A 18 9.06 -15.04 -7.32
C LYS A 18 10.51 -14.57 -7.35
N ASN A 19 10.91 -13.81 -8.37
CA ASN A 19 12.25 -13.24 -8.47
C ASN A 19 12.48 -12.21 -7.38
N VAL A 20 11.60 -11.21 -7.27
CA VAL A 20 11.68 -10.10 -6.29
C VAL A 20 11.73 -10.64 -4.86
N PHE A 21 10.77 -11.48 -4.48
CA PHE A 21 10.72 -12.05 -3.12
C PHE A 21 11.73 -13.17 -2.91
N GLY A 22 12.20 -13.83 -3.97
CA GLY A 22 13.25 -14.81 -3.91
C GLY A 22 14.62 -14.21 -3.61
N LEU A 23 14.91 -13.03 -4.19
CA LEU A 23 16.18 -12.34 -4.02
C LEU A 23 16.42 -11.87 -2.57
N VAL A 24 15.35 -11.50 -1.85
CA VAL A 24 15.39 -11.04 -0.45
C VAL A 24 14.67 -11.98 0.52
N GLY A 25 14.46 -13.23 0.11
CA GLY A 25 13.67 -14.21 0.87
C GLY A 25 14.25 -14.56 2.24
N THR A 26 15.58 -14.61 2.33
CA THR A 26 16.29 -14.83 3.60
C THR A 26 16.04 -13.67 4.58
N GLU A 27 16.18 -12.45 4.10
CA GLU A 27 15.98 -11.22 4.87
C GLU A 27 14.52 -11.08 5.31
N LEU A 28 13.58 -11.41 4.43
CA LEU A 28 12.15 -11.42 4.78
C LEU A 28 11.83 -12.44 5.86
N SER A 29 12.50 -13.58 5.87
CA SER A 29 12.36 -14.56 6.97
C SER A 29 12.89 -14.00 8.29
N LEU A 30 13.97 -13.22 8.27
CA LEU A 30 14.48 -12.51 9.44
C LEU A 30 13.51 -11.41 9.91
N VAL A 31 12.90 -10.69 8.97
CA VAL A 31 11.84 -9.71 9.28
C VAL A 31 10.65 -10.35 9.97
N GLU A 32 10.20 -11.53 9.53
CA GLU A 32 9.12 -12.26 10.19
C GLU A 32 9.48 -12.65 11.63
N ALA A 33 10.68 -13.17 11.84
CA ALA A 33 11.16 -13.50 13.18
C ALA A 33 11.29 -12.26 14.08
N GLU A 34 11.76 -11.15 13.52
CA GLU A 34 11.89 -9.88 14.24
C GLU A 34 10.52 -9.28 14.55
N PHE A 35 9.56 -9.38 13.62
CA PHE A 35 8.16 -8.96 13.86
C PHE A 35 7.55 -9.75 15.02
N GLU A 36 7.73 -11.08 15.04
CA GLU A 36 7.27 -11.92 16.14
C GLU A 36 7.90 -11.48 17.47
N ARG A 37 9.20 -11.24 17.48
CA ARG A 37 9.92 -10.78 18.67
C ARG A 37 9.42 -9.41 19.17
N GLN A 38 9.17 -8.46 18.28
CA GLN A 38 8.67 -7.13 18.61
C GLN A 38 7.17 -7.11 18.96
N ALA A 39 6.38 -8.00 18.37
CA ALA A 39 4.95 -8.13 18.64
C ALA A 39 4.64 -9.02 19.85
N SER A 40 5.64 -9.69 20.45
CA SER A 40 5.45 -10.49 21.66
C SER A 40 5.57 -9.64 22.94
N SER A 41 4.87 -10.08 23.98
CA SER A 41 4.84 -9.42 25.28
C SER A 41 4.65 -10.44 26.39
N ASN A 42 5.08 -10.11 27.62
CA ASN A 42 4.72 -10.87 28.82
C ASN A 42 3.25 -10.70 29.23
N ILE A 43 2.51 -9.85 28.53
CA ILE A 43 1.08 -9.65 28.69
C ILE A 43 0.35 -10.56 27.69
N GLN A 44 -0.26 -11.62 28.20
CA GLN A 44 -0.85 -12.71 27.42
C GLN A 44 -1.79 -12.24 26.30
N VAL A 45 -2.61 -11.20 26.51
CA VAL A 45 -3.53 -10.70 25.50
C VAL A 45 -2.78 -10.03 24.34
N ILE A 46 -1.68 -9.35 24.60
CA ILE A 46 -0.86 -8.70 23.56
C ILE A 46 -0.16 -9.79 22.72
N ASP A 47 0.42 -10.78 23.38
CA ASP A 47 1.09 -11.90 22.72
C ASP A 47 0.13 -12.65 21.78
N TYR A 48 -1.07 -12.96 22.24
CA TYR A 48 -2.11 -13.60 21.46
C TYR A 48 -2.55 -12.76 20.24
N LEU A 49 -2.72 -11.44 20.42
CA LEU A 49 -3.07 -10.53 19.32
C LEU A 49 -1.92 -10.38 18.31
N GLY A 50 -0.67 -10.36 18.77
CA GLY A 50 0.52 -10.35 17.92
C GLY A 50 0.58 -11.60 17.02
N GLU A 51 0.36 -12.78 17.58
CA GLU A 51 0.25 -14.02 16.80
C GLU A 51 -0.90 -13.98 15.79
N TYR A 52 -2.05 -13.42 16.20
CA TYR A 52 -3.21 -13.31 15.32
C TYR A 52 -2.93 -12.43 14.10
N LEU A 53 -2.28 -11.27 14.29
CA LEU A 53 -1.89 -10.36 13.22
C LEU A 53 -0.84 -10.98 12.29
N ARG A 54 0.17 -11.63 12.86
CA ARG A 54 1.19 -12.35 12.09
C ARG A 54 0.56 -13.44 11.21
N ALA A 55 -0.33 -14.24 11.77
CA ALA A 55 -1.03 -15.31 11.04
C ALA A 55 -1.97 -14.79 9.93
N SER A 56 -2.30 -13.50 9.90
CA SER A 56 -3.05 -12.87 8.81
C SER A 56 -2.22 -12.70 7.53
N GLY A 57 -0.92 -12.93 7.61
CA GLY A 57 -0.01 -12.93 6.46
C GLY A 57 0.19 -11.57 5.82
N GLY A 58 0.77 -11.56 4.63
CA GLY A 58 1.01 -10.36 3.81
C GLY A 58 2.12 -10.62 2.81
N LYS A 59 2.14 -9.85 1.72
CA LYS A 59 3.19 -9.96 0.70
C LYS A 59 4.53 -9.33 1.14
N ARG A 60 4.58 -8.66 2.28
CA ARG A 60 5.78 -7.99 2.83
C ARG A 60 6.49 -7.07 1.83
N VAL A 61 5.71 -6.38 1.01
CA VAL A 61 6.24 -5.47 -0.04
C VAL A 61 7.08 -4.34 0.57
N ARG A 62 6.63 -3.76 1.69
CA ARG A 62 7.32 -2.63 2.34
C ARG A 62 8.67 -3.00 2.93
N PRO A 63 8.79 -4.08 3.70
CA PRO A 63 10.09 -4.62 4.10
C PRO A 63 10.99 -4.95 2.91
N ALA A 64 10.46 -5.61 1.87
CA ALA A 64 11.22 -5.94 0.68
C ALA A 64 11.81 -4.69 0.00
N LEU A 65 11.01 -3.62 -0.13
CA LEU A 65 11.47 -2.36 -0.72
C LEU A 65 12.61 -1.71 0.08
N LEU A 66 12.51 -1.68 1.42
CA LEU A 66 13.59 -1.15 2.25
C LEU A 66 14.89 -1.95 2.07
N ILE A 67 14.79 -3.29 2.05
CA ILE A 67 15.94 -4.18 1.89
C ILE A 67 16.55 -4.05 0.49
N LEU A 68 15.73 -4.03 -0.56
CA LEU A 68 16.19 -3.84 -1.94
C LEU A 68 16.83 -2.47 -2.16
N ALA A 69 16.24 -1.40 -1.61
CA ALA A 69 16.83 -0.07 -1.63
C ALA A 69 18.19 -0.02 -0.92
N ASN A 70 18.33 -0.69 0.23
CA ASN A 70 19.60 -0.81 0.92
C ASN A 70 20.67 -1.52 0.06
N TYR A 71 20.32 -2.65 -0.52
CA TYR A 71 21.24 -3.40 -1.39
C TYR A 71 21.61 -2.63 -2.66
N SER A 72 20.67 -1.90 -3.27
CA SER A 72 20.89 -1.22 -4.55
C SER A 72 21.94 -0.10 -4.49
N VAL A 73 22.25 0.39 -3.29
CA VAL A 73 23.29 1.41 -3.02
C VAL A 73 24.47 0.85 -2.21
N GLY A 74 24.70 -0.47 -2.31
CA GLY A 74 25.87 -1.13 -1.72
C GLY A 74 25.76 -1.50 -0.25
N GLY A 75 24.58 -1.41 0.36
CA GLY A 75 24.33 -1.91 1.70
C GLY A 75 24.36 -3.44 1.76
N THR A 76 24.35 -4.00 2.96
CA THR A 76 24.42 -5.44 3.19
C THR A 76 23.06 -6.13 3.22
N GLY A 77 21.97 -5.37 3.32
CA GLY A 77 20.60 -5.88 3.46
C GLY A 77 20.31 -6.72 4.70
N LYS A 78 21.37 -7.24 5.35
CA LYS A 78 21.30 -8.22 6.45
C LYS A 78 21.70 -7.65 7.81
N GLY A 79 22.08 -6.36 7.87
CA GLY A 79 22.41 -5.72 9.14
C GLY A 79 21.22 -5.75 10.10
N ASP A 80 21.46 -6.00 11.38
CA ASP A 80 20.40 -6.03 12.40
C ASP A 80 19.52 -4.77 12.36
N ASN A 81 20.11 -3.61 12.09
CA ASN A 81 19.39 -2.35 11.92
C ASN A 81 18.48 -2.34 10.69
N VAL A 82 18.90 -2.94 9.55
CA VAL A 82 18.09 -3.05 8.33
C VAL A 82 16.87 -3.93 8.59
N ILE A 83 17.06 -5.10 9.20
CA ILE A 83 15.98 -6.02 9.53
C ILE A 83 15.01 -5.39 10.53
N ARG A 84 15.52 -4.73 11.61
CA ARG A 84 14.67 -4.05 12.59
C ARG A 84 13.83 -2.93 11.95
N LEU A 85 14.43 -2.08 11.11
CA LEU A 85 13.69 -0.98 10.50
C LEU A 85 12.76 -1.44 9.36
N ALA A 86 13.11 -2.51 8.62
CA ALA A 86 12.18 -3.17 7.72
C ALA A 86 10.95 -3.71 8.47
N THR A 87 11.18 -4.28 9.66
CA THR A 87 10.10 -4.72 10.56
C THR A 87 9.27 -3.53 11.07
N VAL A 88 9.90 -2.43 11.45
CA VAL A 88 9.22 -1.19 11.86
C VAL A 88 8.26 -0.71 10.77
N MET A 89 8.68 -0.69 9.50
CA MET A 89 7.80 -0.30 8.38
C MET A 89 6.57 -1.21 8.27
N GLU A 90 6.73 -2.52 8.47
CA GLU A 90 5.59 -3.45 8.45
C GLU A 90 4.71 -3.30 9.69
N MET A 91 5.27 -2.98 10.86
CA MET A 91 4.50 -2.71 12.08
C MET A 91 3.66 -1.44 11.94
N LEU A 92 4.22 -0.36 11.42
CA LEU A 92 3.49 0.88 11.13
C LEU A 92 2.35 0.62 10.14
N HIS A 93 2.63 -0.12 9.07
CA HIS A 93 1.58 -0.52 8.13
C HIS A 93 0.50 -1.40 8.77
N THR A 94 0.88 -2.37 9.58
CA THR A 94 -0.08 -3.26 10.26
C THR A 94 -0.93 -2.47 11.25
N ALA A 95 -0.36 -1.51 11.97
CA ALA A 95 -1.09 -0.63 12.87
C ALA A 95 -2.14 0.21 12.11
N THR A 96 -1.79 0.79 10.95
CA THR A 96 -2.78 1.50 10.13
C THR A 96 -3.92 0.58 9.69
N LEU A 97 -3.60 -0.64 9.22
CA LEU A 97 -4.65 -1.59 8.81
C LEU A 97 -5.60 -1.96 9.95
N VAL A 98 -5.09 -2.09 11.19
CA VAL A 98 -5.93 -2.38 12.36
C VAL A 98 -6.85 -1.20 12.68
N HIS A 99 -6.37 0.03 12.56
CA HIS A 99 -7.19 1.23 12.77
C HIS A 99 -8.18 1.44 11.61
N ASP A 100 -7.74 1.24 10.37
CA ASP A 100 -8.59 1.37 9.18
C ASP A 100 -9.77 0.38 9.24
N ASP A 101 -9.54 -0.88 9.69
CA ASP A 101 -10.61 -1.86 9.85
C ASP A 101 -11.71 -1.40 10.82
N ILE A 102 -11.37 -0.60 11.85
CA ILE A 102 -12.36 -0.02 12.77
C ILE A 102 -13.09 1.13 12.09
N ILE A 103 -12.36 2.01 11.40
CA ILE A 103 -12.90 3.20 10.72
C ILE A 103 -13.86 2.79 9.61
N ASP A 104 -13.46 1.79 8.82
CA ASP A 104 -14.22 1.27 7.69
C ASP A 104 -15.31 0.24 8.12
N ASN A 105 -15.42 -0.09 9.42
CA ASN A 105 -16.28 -1.16 9.97
C ASN A 105 -16.08 -2.49 9.24
N ALA A 106 -14.85 -2.84 8.90
CA ALA A 106 -14.53 -4.03 8.14
C ALA A 106 -14.63 -5.29 9.02
N ASP A 107 -15.43 -6.28 8.61
CA ASP A 107 -15.54 -7.56 9.28
C ASP A 107 -14.41 -8.53 8.89
N LEU A 108 -13.87 -8.37 7.69
CA LEU A 108 -12.87 -9.28 7.13
C LEU A 108 -11.63 -8.52 6.65
N ARG A 109 -10.46 -9.08 6.96
CA ARG A 109 -9.16 -8.69 6.41
C ARG A 109 -8.42 -9.92 5.88
N ARG A 110 -8.11 -9.95 4.57
CA ARG A 110 -7.43 -11.09 3.92
C ARG A 110 -8.13 -12.43 4.17
N SER A 111 -9.45 -12.45 3.99
CA SER A 111 -10.33 -13.62 4.19
C SER A 111 -10.35 -14.17 5.63
N ARG A 112 -9.91 -13.38 6.62
CA ARG A 112 -10.04 -13.69 8.06
C ARG A 112 -10.82 -12.58 8.75
N ALA A 113 -11.42 -12.88 9.91
CA ALA A 113 -12.03 -11.85 10.70
C ALA A 113 -11.00 -10.75 11.04
N SER A 114 -11.41 -9.48 10.95
CA SER A 114 -10.58 -8.36 11.38
C SER A 114 -10.40 -8.38 12.92
N VAL A 115 -9.46 -7.62 13.46
CA VAL A 115 -9.23 -7.57 14.91
C VAL A 115 -10.46 -7.00 15.63
N ASN A 116 -11.06 -5.94 15.08
CA ASN A 116 -12.27 -5.32 15.63
C ASN A 116 -13.49 -6.27 15.60
N ALA A 117 -13.70 -7.02 14.51
CA ALA A 117 -14.79 -7.98 14.41
C ALA A 117 -14.65 -9.15 15.41
N ARG A 118 -13.41 -9.58 15.68
CA ARG A 118 -13.15 -10.71 16.56
C ARG A 118 -13.00 -10.34 18.03
N PHE A 119 -12.39 -9.20 18.36
CA PHE A 119 -12.00 -8.83 19.73
C PHE A 119 -12.62 -7.50 20.19
N GLY A 120 -13.39 -6.85 19.33
CA GLY A 120 -14.04 -5.56 19.59
C GLY A 120 -13.13 -4.35 19.31
N ASN A 121 -13.77 -3.20 19.05
CA ASN A 121 -13.10 -1.96 18.65
C ASN A 121 -12.10 -1.48 19.69
N GLN A 122 -12.40 -1.58 20.99
CA GLN A 122 -11.52 -1.14 22.06
C GLN A 122 -10.17 -1.87 22.03
N THR A 123 -10.22 -3.21 21.87
CA THR A 123 -9.02 -4.04 21.76
C THR A 123 -8.23 -3.71 20.50
N ALA A 124 -8.91 -3.48 19.38
CA ALA A 124 -8.27 -3.15 18.11
C ALA A 124 -7.58 -1.78 18.17
N VAL A 125 -8.22 -0.75 18.73
CA VAL A 125 -7.58 0.59 18.94
C VAL A 125 -6.28 0.44 19.72
N LEU A 126 -6.35 -0.21 20.89
CA LEU A 126 -5.18 -0.37 21.77
C LEU A 126 -4.08 -1.22 21.14
N MET A 127 -4.45 -2.22 20.33
CA MET A 127 -3.44 -3.04 19.63
C MET A 127 -2.73 -2.24 18.53
N GLY A 128 -3.45 -1.41 17.78
CA GLY A 128 -2.85 -0.50 16.80
C GLY A 128 -1.90 0.50 17.46
N ASP A 129 -2.32 1.12 18.58
CA ASP A 129 -1.48 2.04 19.36
C ASP A 129 -0.23 1.34 19.90
N TRP A 130 -0.38 0.11 20.40
CA TRP A 130 0.73 -0.69 20.89
C TRP A 130 1.75 -1.00 19.80
N LEU A 131 1.31 -1.35 18.59
CA LEU A 131 2.19 -1.56 17.43
C LEU A 131 2.94 -0.28 17.06
N TYR A 132 2.25 0.88 17.04
CA TYR A 132 2.89 2.17 16.80
C TYR A 132 3.99 2.45 17.82
N MET A 133 3.68 2.29 19.12
CA MET A 133 4.67 2.56 20.17
C MET A 133 5.85 1.59 20.12
N SER A 134 5.63 0.32 19.84
CA SER A 134 6.70 -0.68 19.67
C SER A 134 7.59 -0.36 18.47
N ALA A 135 7.01 0.10 17.36
CA ALA A 135 7.76 0.55 16.19
C ALA A 135 8.64 1.75 16.51
N PHE A 136 8.12 2.78 17.21
CA PHE A 136 8.91 3.94 17.62
C PHE A 136 9.97 3.60 18.67
N GLU A 137 9.65 2.76 19.66
CA GLU A 137 10.64 2.29 20.64
C GLU A 137 11.83 1.61 19.95
N THR A 138 11.55 0.77 18.95
CA THR A 138 12.59 0.11 18.17
C THR A 138 13.39 1.11 17.34
N THR A 139 12.74 2.08 16.71
CA THR A 139 13.42 3.12 15.94
C THR A 139 14.36 3.97 16.81
N VAL A 140 13.97 4.32 18.02
CA VAL A 140 14.80 5.09 18.97
C VAL A 140 16.08 4.34 19.32
N LYS A 141 16.07 3.00 19.33
CA LYS A 141 17.26 2.17 19.59
C LYS A 141 18.35 2.35 18.53
N GLU A 142 17.98 2.73 17.29
CA GLU A 142 18.92 3.01 16.20
C GLU A 142 19.72 4.31 16.40
N ARG A 143 19.29 5.19 17.31
CA ARG A 143 19.96 6.46 17.64
C ARG A 143 20.16 7.42 16.45
N SER A 144 19.38 7.26 15.39
CA SER A 144 19.36 8.16 14.23
C SER A 144 18.20 9.14 14.33
N LEU A 145 18.52 10.42 14.58
CA LEU A 145 17.50 11.49 14.58
C LEU A 145 16.88 11.68 13.21
N GLU A 146 17.65 11.46 12.14
CA GLU A 146 17.16 11.55 10.76
C GLU A 146 16.04 10.52 10.50
N ILE A 147 16.25 9.26 10.86
CA ILE A 147 15.25 8.21 10.70
C ILE A 147 14.03 8.47 11.58
N ILE A 148 14.20 8.91 12.83
CA ILE A 148 13.10 9.28 13.72
C ILE A 148 12.27 10.41 13.10
N ASP A 149 12.91 11.44 12.52
CA ASP A 149 12.22 12.56 11.88
C ASP A 149 11.43 12.11 10.64
N ILE A 150 12.00 11.20 9.81
CA ILE A 150 11.29 10.61 8.67
C ILE A 150 10.04 9.86 9.16
N LEU A 151 10.15 8.98 10.16
CA LEU A 151 9.04 8.16 10.63
C LEU A 151 7.95 8.97 11.36
N THR A 152 8.34 9.99 12.12
CA THR A 152 7.36 10.87 12.77
C THR A 152 6.61 11.73 11.77
N ARG A 153 7.29 12.26 10.74
CA ARG A 153 6.63 12.97 9.62
C ARG A 153 5.73 12.03 8.82
N LEU A 154 6.19 10.81 8.54
CA LEU A 154 5.41 9.79 7.84
C LEU A 154 4.09 9.50 8.57
N THR A 155 4.16 9.11 9.84
CA THR A 155 2.96 8.73 10.62
C THR A 155 1.98 9.89 10.74
N ARG A 156 2.48 11.12 10.95
CA ARG A 156 1.64 12.31 10.94
C ARG A 156 0.95 12.50 9.58
N LYS A 157 1.68 12.34 8.46
CA LYS A 157 1.11 12.47 7.11
C LYS A 157 0.04 11.42 6.83
N MET A 158 0.26 10.17 7.27
CA MET A 158 -0.73 9.10 7.11
C MET A 158 -2.01 9.41 7.90
N THR A 159 -1.90 9.86 9.14
CA THR A 159 -3.05 10.28 9.96
C THR A 159 -3.77 11.49 9.36
N GLU A 160 -3.03 12.51 8.86
CA GLU A 160 -3.62 13.65 8.15
C GLU A 160 -4.40 13.18 6.91
N GLY A 161 -3.86 12.22 6.14
CA GLY A 161 -4.51 11.64 4.97
C GLY A 161 -5.83 10.96 5.32
N GLU A 162 -5.85 10.18 6.40
CA GLU A 162 -7.07 9.52 6.89
C GLU A 162 -8.11 10.53 7.33
N LEU A 163 -7.73 11.53 8.13
CA LEU A 163 -8.63 12.58 8.57
C LEU A 163 -9.21 13.38 7.39
N ILE A 164 -8.40 13.70 6.37
CA ILE A 164 -8.89 14.37 5.15
C ILE A 164 -9.90 13.47 4.46
N GLN A 165 -9.59 12.17 4.25
CA GLN A 165 -10.50 11.23 3.59
C GLN A 165 -11.84 11.12 4.34
N LEU A 166 -11.83 11.04 5.67
CA LEU A 166 -13.05 11.00 6.48
C LEU A 166 -13.97 12.23 6.23
N THR A 167 -13.38 13.42 6.02
CA THR A 167 -14.17 14.63 5.67
C THR A 167 -14.72 14.60 4.25
N ARG A 168 -14.31 13.64 3.43
CA ARG A 168 -14.70 13.49 2.02
C ARG A 168 -15.62 12.30 1.78
N ILE A 169 -15.86 11.45 2.77
CA ILE A 169 -16.79 10.30 2.65
C ILE A 169 -18.19 10.82 2.23
N GLY A 170 -18.77 10.18 1.21
CA GLY A 170 -20.07 10.52 0.66
C GLY A 170 -20.10 11.77 -0.22
N ARG A 171 -18.97 12.43 -0.46
CA ARG A 171 -18.88 13.62 -1.33
C ARG A 171 -18.52 13.22 -2.75
N LEU A 172 -19.20 13.87 -3.73
CA LEU A 172 -18.99 13.69 -5.17
C LEU A 172 -18.35 14.92 -5.85
N ASP A 173 -17.86 15.88 -5.07
CA ASP A 173 -17.22 17.10 -5.54
C ASP A 173 -15.72 17.14 -5.21
N ILE A 174 -15.11 15.97 -5.04
CA ILE A 174 -13.66 15.82 -4.80
C ILE A 174 -12.92 16.10 -6.10
N SER A 175 -11.97 17.02 -6.05
CA SER A 175 -11.10 17.31 -7.18
C SER A 175 -9.99 16.26 -7.34
N GLU A 176 -9.45 16.15 -8.55
CA GLU A 176 -8.28 15.29 -8.81
C GLU A 176 -7.11 15.63 -7.87
N SER A 177 -6.85 16.91 -7.59
CA SER A 177 -5.76 17.33 -6.70
C SER A 177 -5.97 16.87 -5.26
N GLU A 178 -7.21 16.90 -4.74
CA GLU A 178 -7.55 16.37 -3.42
C GLU A 178 -7.41 14.86 -3.36
N TYR A 179 -7.84 14.16 -4.40
CA TYR A 179 -7.63 12.71 -4.53
C TYR A 179 -6.15 12.36 -4.44
N PHE A 180 -5.27 13.01 -5.22
CA PHE A 180 -3.84 12.76 -5.18
C PHE A 180 -3.18 13.17 -3.85
N ASP A 181 -3.67 14.21 -3.15
CA ASP A 181 -3.16 14.54 -1.82
C ASP A 181 -3.48 13.42 -0.80
N ILE A 182 -4.70 12.91 -0.80
CA ILE A 182 -5.10 11.76 0.04
C ILE A 182 -4.25 10.53 -0.29
N LEU A 183 -4.15 10.18 -1.57
CA LEU A 183 -3.38 9.03 -2.04
C LEU A 183 -1.91 9.08 -1.60
N ARG A 184 -1.24 10.24 -1.80
CA ARG A 184 0.14 10.42 -1.37
C ARG A 184 0.28 10.20 0.13
N ARG A 185 -0.61 10.78 0.94
CA ARG A 185 -0.56 10.70 2.41
C ARG A 185 -0.80 9.28 2.91
N LYS A 186 -1.83 8.63 2.43
CA LYS A 186 -2.22 7.29 2.91
C LYS A 186 -1.28 6.19 2.43
N THR A 187 -0.79 6.28 1.20
CA THR A 187 -0.09 5.16 0.55
C THR A 187 1.34 5.52 0.17
N ALA A 188 1.56 6.56 -0.64
CA ALA A 188 2.85 6.77 -1.28
C ALA A 188 3.97 7.18 -0.31
N PHE A 189 3.68 7.97 0.73
CA PHE A 189 4.69 8.36 1.72
C PHE A 189 5.32 7.16 2.45
N LEU A 190 4.56 6.09 2.70
CA LEU A 190 5.12 4.90 3.33
C LEU A 190 6.06 4.14 2.40
N PHE A 191 5.72 4.02 1.11
CA PHE A 191 6.62 3.46 0.10
C PHE A 191 7.90 4.29 -0.01
N SER A 192 7.76 5.61 -0.10
CA SER A 192 8.86 6.57 -0.14
C SER A 192 9.80 6.42 1.07
N ALA A 193 9.26 6.38 2.28
CA ALA A 193 10.04 6.23 3.50
C ALA A 193 10.76 4.87 3.58
N CYS A 194 10.16 3.78 3.07
CA CYS A 194 10.84 2.49 3.01
C CYS A 194 12.12 2.57 2.17
N CYS A 195 12.05 3.17 0.99
CA CYS A 195 13.19 3.29 0.09
C CYS A 195 14.25 4.28 0.63
N GLU A 196 13.82 5.45 1.14
CA GLU A 196 14.72 6.46 1.74
C GLU A 196 15.48 5.92 2.94
N VAL A 197 14.79 5.25 3.88
CA VAL A 197 15.43 4.66 5.06
C VAL A 197 16.39 3.53 4.67
N GLY A 198 16.04 2.72 3.66
CA GLY A 198 16.93 1.71 3.11
C GLY A 198 18.25 2.29 2.62
N ALA A 199 18.20 3.42 1.90
CA ALA A 199 19.38 4.14 1.41
C ALA A 199 20.22 4.74 2.57
N ILE A 200 19.57 5.40 3.54
CA ILE A 200 20.23 5.96 4.72
C ILE A 200 21.00 4.88 5.49
N LEU A 201 20.40 3.72 5.70
CA LEU A 201 21.04 2.60 6.40
C LEU A 201 22.25 2.00 5.67
N ALA A 202 22.31 2.16 4.35
CA ALA A 202 23.49 1.79 3.54
C ALA A 202 24.61 2.85 3.59
N GLY A 203 24.34 4.05 4.12
CA GLY A 203 25.26 5.18 4.06
C GLY A 203 25.34 5.81 2.67
N ALA A 204 24.28 5.69 1.87
CA ALA A 204 24.16 6.27 0.55
C ALA A 204 24.34 7.80 0.57
N ASP A 205 24.80 8.37 -0.50
CA ASP A 205 24.88 9.83 -0.62
C ASP A 205 23.49 10.47 -0.76
N LYS A 206 23.43 11.81 -0.71
CA LYS A 206 22.16 12.52 -0.73
C LYS A 206 21.42 12.36 -2.04
N ALA A 207 22.13 12.23 -3.16
CA ALA A 207 21.53 12.05 -4.48
C ALA A 207 20.84 10.67 -4.59
N GLU A 208 21.50 9.62 -4.10
CA GLU A 208 20.94 8.27 -4.03
C GLU A 208 19.75 8.18 -3.08
N GLN A 209 19.83 8.83 -1.89
CA GLN A 209 18.73 8.90 -0.93
C GLN A 209 17.51 9.59 -1.54
N ASP A 210 17.70 10.75 -2.19
CA ASP A 210 16.62 11.51 -2.82
C ASP A 210 16.00 10.71 -3.99
N ALA A 211 16.83 10.05 -4.80
CA ALA A 211 16.38 9.20 -5.89
C ALA A 211 15.51 8.02 -5.42
N LEU A 212 15.93 7.32 -4.37
CA LEU A 212 15.17 6.22 -3.81
C LEU A 212 13.89 6.68 -3.09
N ARG A 213 13.92 7.85 -2.43
CA ARG A 213 12.73 8.49 -1.89
C ARG A 213 11.70 8.78 -2.99
N ASP A 214 12.13 9.38 -4.09
CA ASP A 214 11.28 9.78 -5.21
C ASP A 214 10.78 8.52 -5.97
N TYR A 215 11.63 7.52 -6.16
CA TYR A 215 11.23 6.19 -6.65
C TYR A 215 10.08 5.61 -5.82
N GLY A 216 10.24 5.58 -4.49
CA GLY A 216 9.21 5.03 -3.60
C GLY A 216 7.90 5.83 -3.64
N MET A 217 7.98 7.16 -3.79
CA MET A 217 6.81 8.03 -3.94
C MET A 217 6.01 7.68 -5.18
N ASP A 218 6.66 7.64 -6.34
CA ASP A 218 6.01 7.38 -7.61
C ASP A 218 5.52 5.94 -7.73
N LEU A 219 6.28 4.96 -7.19
CA LEU A 219 5.83 3.57 -7.05
C LEU A 219 4.55 3.47 -6.23
N GLY A 220 4.47 4.19 -5.09
CA GLY A 220 3.28 4.18 -4.23
C GLY A 220 2.06 4.78 -4.91
N ILE A 221 2.24 5.81 -5.74
CA ILE A 221 1.17 6.40 -6.55
C ILE A 221 0.70 5.41 -7.62
N ALA A 222 1.63 4.83 -8.40
CA ALA A 222 1.31 3.83 -9.42
C ALA A 222 0.59 2.61 -8.82
N PHE A 223 1.02 2.17 -7.63
CA PHE A 223 0.39 1.09 -6.87
C PHE A 223 -1.07 1.39 -6.57
N GLN A 224 -1.38 2.57 -6.02
CA GLN A 224 -2.74 2.93 -5.64
C GLN A 224 -3.65 3.12 -6.86
N LEU A 225 -3.17 3.77 -7.93
CA LEU A 225 -3.93 3.91 -9.18
C LEU A 225 -4.31 2.53 -9.76
N SER A 226 -3.39 1.56 -9.68
CA SER A 226 -3.66 0.19 -10.11
C SER A 226 -4.67 -0.51 -9.19
N ASP A 227 -4.60 -0.30 -7.88
CA ASP A 227 -5.56 -0.86 -6.92
C ASP A 227 -6.97 -0.27 -7.14
N ASP A 228 -7.11 1.02 -7.42
CA ASP A 228 -8.41 1.67 -7.71
C ASP A 228 -9.07 1.14 -9.00
N ILE A 229 -8.27 0.84 -10.02
CA ILE A 229 -8.74 0.15 -11.22
C ILE A 229 -9.23 -1.27 -10.85
N LEU A 230 -8.45 -2.01 -10.07
CA LEU A 230 -8.76 -3.37 -9.68
C LEU A 230 -10.02 -3.46 -8.81
N ASP A 231 -10.25 -2.51 -7.91
CA ASP A 231 -11.46 -2.48 -7.09
C ASP A 231 -12.73 -2.50 -7.95
N LEU A 232 -12.75 -1.76 -9.07
CA LEU A 232 -13.89 -1.69 -9.97
C LEU A 232 -13.94 -2.82 -11.01
N THR A 233 -12.80 -3.45 -11.36
CA THR A 233 -12.71 -4.35 -12.53
C THR A 233 -12.50 -5.81 -12.20
N ALA A 234 -11.91 -6.13 -11.03
CA ALA A 234 -11.58 -7.49 -10.66
C ALA A 234 -12.81 -8.29 -10.18
N GLU A 235 -12.72 -9.63 -10.29
CA GLU A 235 -13.72 -10.53 -9.72
C GLU A 235 -13.58 -10.56 -8.19
N THR A 236 -14.71 -10.63 -7.47
CA THR A 236 -14.76 -10.60 -6.00
C THR A 236 -13.88 -11.68 -5.34
N GLU A 237 -13.84 -12.88 -5.93
CA GLU A 237 -13.03 -14.00 -5.44
C GLU A 237 -11.53 -13.72 -5.42
N SER A 238 -11.07 -12.74 -6.21
CA SER A 238 -9.65 -12.42 -6.35
C SER A 238 -9.15 -11.32 -5.42
N LEU A 239 -10.04 -10.47 -4.88
CA LEU A 239 -9.67 -9.28 -4.11
C LEU A 239 -9.53 -9.51 -2.60
N GLY A 240 -10.12 -10.59 -2.06
CA GLY A 240 -10.18 -10.82 -0.61
C GLY A 240 -11.11 -9.85 0.15
N LYS A 241 -11.75 -8.92 -0.57
CA LYS A 241 -12.85 -8.03 -0.15
C LYS A 241 -13.91 -7.98 -1.25
N ALA A 242 -15.07 -7.41 -0.96
CA ALA A 242 -16.09 -7.19 -2.00
C ALA A 242 -15.51 -6.28 -3.10
N ALA A 243 -15.72 -6.64 -4.36
CA ALA A 243 -15.30 -5.80 -5.48
C ALA A 243 -16.19 -4.55 -5.56
N GLY A 244 -15.59 -3.38 -5.82
CA GLY A 244 -16.27 -2.09 -5.80
C GLY A 244 -16.58 -1.59 -4.39
N SER A 245 -15.84 -2.05 -3.37
CA SER A 245 -16.06 -1.68 -1.97
C SER A 245 -15.79 -0.20 -1.70
N ASP A 246 -14.85 0.43 -2.40
CA ASP A 246 -14.51 1.82 -2.15
C ASP A 246 -15.71 2.75 -2.35
N LEU A 247 -16.52 2.53 -3.39
CA LEU A 247 -17.76 3.29 -3.60
C LEU A 247 -18.82 3.00 -2.52
N LEU A 248 -18.95 1.74 -2.09
CA LEU A 248 -19.88 1.35 -1.02
C LEU A 248 -19.51 1.97 0.33
N GLU A 249 -18.21 2.18 0.56
CA GLU A 249 -17.66 2.87 1.73
C GLU A 249 -17.74 4.42 1.61
N GLY A 250 -18.33 4.93 0.53
CA GLY A 250 -18.47 6.37 0.29
C GLY A 250 -17.19 7.05 -0.21
N LYS A 251 -16.22 6.29 -0.71
CA LYS A 251 -14.93 6.79 -1.24
C LYS A 251 -15.05 7.05 -2.74
N LEU A 252 -14.74 8.28 -3.18
CA LEU A 252 -14.72 8.64 -4.60
C LEU A 252 -13.28 8.53 -5.12
N THR A 253 -13.00 7.49 -5.89
CA THR A 253 -11.68 7.24 -6.49
C THR A 253 -11.56 7.88 -7.88
N LEU A 254 -10.34 7.97 -8.42
CA LEU A 254 -10.05 8.67 -9.67
C LEU A 254 -10.90 8.21 -10.87
N PRO A 255 -11.16 6.89 -11.06
CA PRO A 255 -12.07 6.43 -12.12
C PRO A 255 -13.45 7.08 -12.06
N LEU A 256 -14.00 7.20 -10.85
CA LEU A 256 -15.34 7.77 -10.65
C LEU A 256 -15.35 9.30 -10.74
N ILE A 257 -14.26 9.98 -10.36
CA ILE A 257 -14.08 11.42 -10.58
C ILE A 257 -14.17 11.71 -12.08
N TYR A 258 -13.40 11.00 -12.90
CA TYR A 258 -13.41 11.19 -14.36
C TYR A 258 -14.74 10.77 -15.01
N LEU A 259 -15.40 9.74 -14.47
CA LEU A 259 -16.72 9.34 -14.97
C LEU A 259 -17.75 10.44 -14.71
N LEU A 260 -17.75 11.06 -13.54
CA LEU A 260 -18.66 12.17 -13.21
C LEU A 260 -18.41 13.42 -14.06
N GLU A 261 -17.18 13.67 -14.49
CA GLU A 261 -16.88 14.75 -15.45
C GLU A 261 -17.52 14.48 -16.83
N LYS A 262 -17.59 13.21 -17.26
CA LYS A 262 -18.19 12.80 -18.55
C LYS A 262 -19.70 12.66 -18.45
N GLU A 263 -20.19 12.13 -17.33
CA GLU A 263 -21.59 11.77 -17.07
C GLU A 263 -22.12 12.39 -15.79
N PRO A 264 -22.29 13.76 -15.70
CA PRO A 264 -22.74 14.42 -14.48
C PRO A 264 -24.14 13.94 -14.01
N ALA A 265 -24.94 13.39 -14.91
CA ALA A 265 -26.26 12.83 -14.61
C ALA A 265 -26.21 11.57 -13.70
N LEU A 266 -25.04 10.95 -13.54
CA LEU A 266 -24.85 9.81 -12.64
C LEU A 266 -24.79 10.23 -11.15
N LYS A 267 -24.55 11.50 -10.86
CA LYS A 267 -24.37 12.03 -9.50
C LYS A 267 -25.42 11.52 -8.52
N PRO A 268 -26.74 11.64 -8.76
CA PRO A 268 -27.75 11.16 -7.82
C PRO A 268 -27.72 9.63 -7.59
N LYS A 269 -27.31 8.86 -8.60
CA LYS A 269 -27.23 7.40 -8.48
C LYS A 269 -26.02 6.97 -7.64
N LEU A 270 -24.87 7.63 -7.82
CA LEU A 270 -23.67 7.37 -7.03
C LEU A 270 -23.86 7.82 -5.58
N GLU A 271 -24.50 9.00 -5.33
CA GLU A 271 -24.89 9.45 -3.99
C GLU A 271 -25.74 8.39 -3.28
N LYS A 272 -26.70 7.81 -3.99
CA LYS A 272 -27.56 6.77 -3.43
C LYS A 272 -26.77 5.53 -3.06
N ILE A 273 -25.86 5.06 -3.92
CA ILE A 273 -25.00 3.89 -3.63
C ILE A 273 -24.16 4.15 -2.39
N MET A 274 -23.51 5.31 -2.30
CA MET A 274 -22.70 5.69 -1.14
C MET A 274 -23.53 5.76 0.16
N PHE A 275 -24.77 6.25 0.08
CA PHE A 275 -25.65 6.36 1.23
C PHE A 275 -26.21 5.01 1.69
N ASP A 276 -26.66 4.18 0.73
CA ASP A 276 -27.27 2.88 1.02
C ASP A 276 -26.21 1.80 1.33
N GLY A 277 -24.95 1.99 0.92
CA GLY A 277 -23.87 1.01 1.05
C GLY A 277 -24.08 -0.22 0.16
N GLU A 278 -24.91 -0.11 -0.86
CA GLU A 278 -25.21 -1.21 -1.79
C GLU A 278 -25.46 -0.74 -3.22
N TYR A 279 -25.12 -1.59 -4.19
CA TYR A 279 -25.45 -1.38 -5.58
C TYR A 279 -26.95 -1.68 -5.82
N SER A 280 -27.69 -0.73 -6.41
CA SER A 280 -29.14 -0.85 -6.65
C SER A 280 -29.51 -0.68 -8.12
N SER A 281 -29.94 0.51 -8.51
CA SER A 281 -30.33 0.85 -9.89
C SER A 281 -29.15 1.05 -10.85
N LEU A 282 -27.96 1.16 -10.35
CA LEU A 282 -26.70 1.22 -11.09
C LEU A 282 -25.78 0.15 -10.51
N THR A 283 -25.40 -0.82 -11.31
CA THR A 283 -24.53 -1.92 -10.88
C THR A 283 -23.05 -1.57 -11.07
N ARG A 284 -22.18 -2.31 -10.41
CA ARG A 284 -20.73 -2.20 -10.64
C ARG A 284 -20.36 -2.46 -12.11
N ASP A 285 -21.02 -3.44 -12.74
CA ASP A 285 -20.77 -3.77 -14.15
C ASP A 285 -21.23 -2.64 -15.10
N ASP A 286 -22.32 -1.94 -14.78
CA ASP A 286 -22.73 -0.74 -15.52
C ASP A 286 -21.67 0.36 -15.43
N ILE A 287 -21.13 0.60 -14.21
CA ILE A 287 -20.04 1.57 -14.00
C ILE A 287 -18.80 1.15 -14.79
N LYS A 288 -18.39 -0.11 -14.71
CA LYS A 288 -17.23 -0.66 -15.44
C LYS A 288 -17.41 -0.50 -16.97
N ASN A 289 -18.59 -0.76 -17.49
CA ASN A 289 -18.89 -0.59 -18.91
C ASN A 289 -18.76 0.88 -19.33
N MET A 290 -19.35 1.82 -18.57
CA MET A 290 -19.22 3.26 -18.84
C MET A 290 -17.77 3.74 -18.77
N LEU A 291 -17.00 3.27 -17.79
CA LEU A 291 -15.56 3.58 -17.68
C LEU A 291 -14.78 3.12 -18.91
N ASN A 292 -15.10 1.95 -19.45
CA ASN A 292 -14.52 1.43 -20.68
C ASN A 292 -14.97 2.23 -21.92
N GLU A 293 -16.24 2.53 -22.05
CA GLU A 293 -16.81 3.29 -23.18
C GLU A 293 -16.20 4.69 -23.29
N HIS A 294 -15.96 5.34 -22.17
CA HIS A 294 -15.28 6.64 -22.13
C HIS A 294 -13.74 6.56 -22.15
N GLY A 295 -13.15 5.37 -22.21
CA GLY A 295 -11.70 5.17 -22.22
C GLY A 295 -11.00 5.55 -20.91
N ILE A 296 -11.74 5.71 -19.80
CA ILE A 296 -11.22 6.20 -18.52
C ILE A 296 -10.22 5.20 -17.91
N LEU A 297 -10.53 3.89 -17.96
CA LEU A 297 -9.62 2.87 -17.43
C LEU A 297 -8.27 2.88 -18.14
N VAL A 298 -8.27 3.08 -19.47
CA VAL A 298 -7.04 3.20 -20.26
C VAL A 298 -6.25 4.46 -19.86
N SER A 299 -6.93 5.59 -19.67
CA SER A 299 -6.30 6.84 -19.25
C SER A 299 -5.64 6.73 -17.87
N ILE A 300 -6.31 6.09 -16.89
CA ILE A 300 -5.75 5.93 -15.54
C ILE A 300 -4.61 4.91 -15.55
N LYS A 301 -4.73 3.84 -16.35
CA LYS A 301 -3.62 2.89 -16.55
C LYS A 301 -2.39 3.60 -17.11
N GLN A 302 -2.58 4.47 -18.12
CA GLN A 302 -1.47 5.26 -18.67
C GLN A 302 -0.84 6.16 -17.60
N ARG A 303 -1.64 6.79 -16.73
CA ARG A 303 -1.09 7.59 -15.62
C ARG A 303 -0.29 6.74 -14.63
N ALA A 304 -0.75 5.53 -14.32
CA ALA A 304 0.01 4.60 -13.47
C ALA A 304 1.34 4.21 -14.13
N ASP A 305 1.34 3.97 -15.45
CA ASP A 305 2.54 3.68 -16.23
C ASP A 305 3.49 4.90 -16.30
N ASP A 306 2.96 6.12 -16.41
CA ASP A 306 3.75 7.35 -16.40
C ASP A 306 4.47 7.56 -15.05
N TYR A 307 3.81 7.28 -13.92
CA TYR A 307 4.43 7.28 -12.59
C TYR A 307 5.47 6.16 -12.45
N ALA A 308 5.19 4.97 -12.95
CA ALA A 308 6.16 3.87 -12.96
C ALA A 308 7.41 4.22 -13.79
N GLU A 309 7.24 4.88 -14.93
CA GLU A 309 8.37 5.35 -15.75
C GLU A 309 9.15 6.49 -15.06
N SER A 310 8.48 7.39 -14.34
CA SER A 310 9.12 8.41 -13.50
C SER A 310 9.96 7.76 -12.39
N ALA A 311 9.38 6.77 -11.69
CA ALA A 311 10.09 5.99 -10.68
C ALA A 311 11.31 5.27 -11.27
N ARG A 312 11.18 4.66 -12.46
CA ARG A 312 12.30 4.01 -13.15
C ARG A 312 13.45 4.98 -13.41
N LYS A 313 13.14 6.18 -13.89
CA LYS A 313 14.15 7.24 -14.14
C LYS A 313 14.86 7.69 -12.87
N SER A 314 14.20 7.69 -11.73
CA SER A 314 14.84 7.99 -10.44
C SER A 314 15.96 7.00 -10.12
N LEU A 315 15.88 5.76 -10.62
CA LEU A 315 16.94 4.76 -10.41
C LEU A 315 18.18 4.97 -11.29
N ASP A 316 18.15 5.88 -12.29
CA ASP A 316 19.27 6.08 -13.22
C ASP A 316 20.53 6.64 -12.54
N VAL A 317 20.42 7.23 -11.37
CA VAL A 317 21.55 7.68 -10.55
C VAL A 317 22.29 6.52 -9.88
N LEU A 318 21.63 5.37 -9.71
CA LEU A 318 22.20 4.21 -9.03
C LEU A 318 23.06 3.38 -9.99
N SER A 319 24.13 2.79 -9.48
CA SER A 319 24.92 1.82 -10.21
C SER A 319 24.10 0.60 -10.63
N GLU A 320 24.43 0.00 -11.78
CA GLU A 320 23.79 -1.23 -12.23
C GLU A 320 24.05 -2.38 -11.23
N SER A 321 22.98 -3.07 -10.83
CA SER A 321 23.02 -4.22 -9.95
C SER A 321 21.76 -5.06 -10.12
N GLU A 322 21.82 -6.32 -9.66
CA GLU A 322 20.62 -7.18 -9.62
C GLU A 322 19.49 -6.57 -8.75
N TYR A 323 19.84 -5.83 -7.70
CA TYR A 323 18.89 -5.18 -6.81
C TYR A 323 18.23 -3.96 -7.46
N ARG A 324 18.97 -3.14 -8.22
CA ARG A 324 18.40 -2.08 -9.05
C ARG A 324 17.43 -2.68 -10.07
N SER A 325 17.86 -3.71 -10.81
CA SER A 325 16.99 -4.41 -11.76
C SER A 325 15.74 -4.97 -11.09
N CYS A 326 15.86 -5.49 -9.87
CA CYS A 326 14.73 -5.97 -9.08
C CYS A 326 13.76 -4.83 -8.70
N LEU A 327 14.24 -3.64 -8.35
CA LEU A 327 13.39 -2.46 -8.15
C LEU A 327 12.63 -2.07 -9.44
N GLU A 328 13.26 -2.18 -10.60
CA GLU A 328 12.58 -1.98 -11.89
C GLU A 328 11.50 -3.06 -12.15
N GLU A 329 11.75 -4.32 -11.80
CA GLU A 329 10.76 -5.40 -11.89
C GLU A 329 9.56 -5.17 -10.96
N VAL A 330 9.75 -4.55 -9.79
CA VAL A 330 8.65 -4.19 -8.88
C VAL A 330 7.67 -3.22 -9.56
N LEU A 331 8.14 -2.27 -10.37
CA LEU A 331 7.28 -1.34 -11.12
C LEU A 331 6.37 -2.11 -12.08
N VAL A 332 6.94 -3.06 -12.83
CA VAL A 332 6.16 -3.92 -13.74
C VAL A 332 5.15 -4.76 -12.97
N PHE A 333 5.58 -5.34 -11.84
CA PHE A 333 4.69 -6.12 -10.99
C PHE A 333 3.49 -5.30 -10.49
N VAL A 334 3.70 -4.03 -10.15
CA VAL A 334 2.65 -3.13 -9.65
C VAL A 334 1.69 -2.72 -10.76
N THR A 335 2.20 -2.35 -11.94
CA THR A 335 1.36 -1.84 -13.04
C THR A 335 0.69 -2.94 -13.86
N GLU A 336 1.24 -4.17 -13.89
CA GLU A 336 0.65 -5.32 -14.60
C GLU A 336 -0.22 -6.21 -13.69
N ARG A 337 -0.50 -5.78 -12.46
CA ARG A 337 -1.41 -6.52 -11.56
C ARG A 337 -2.79 -6.62 -12.18
N ASN A 338 -3.19 -7.87 -12.49
CA ASN A 338 -4.54 -8.20 -12.92
C ASN A 338 -5.36 -8.88 -11.79
N LYS A 339 -4.76 -9.03 -10.62
CA LYS A 339 -5.36 -9.61 -9.40
C LYS A 339 -4.59 -9.23 -8.14
#